data_b3d3f3b4d007d169d46a29e48ba2b690
#
_entry.id   b3d3f3b4d007d169d46a29e48ba2b690
#
_cell.length_a   1.000
_cell.length_b   1.000
_cell.length_c   1.000
_cell.angle_alpha   90.00
_cell.angle_beta   90.00
_cell.angle_gamma   90.00
#
_symmetry.space_group_name_H-M   'P 1'
#
loop_
_entity.id
_entity.type
_entity.pdbx_description
1 polymer ?
#
loop_
_entity_poly.entity_id
_entity_poly.type
_entity_poly.pdbx_seq_one_letter_code
_entity_poly.pdbx_strand_id
1 'polypeptide(L)'
;QLRWPTRLENFQPHMHMRGKIMMIEAIYPNGRSEVLSRVDNFQWNWHVNYIYADHAAPLLPAGTTLIVTAWHDNTKDNPNNPDYTQWIGWGDRTVDEMAHAWIDVTYLSEEDYEAEVARRDAMKAQQSSGPSGSPNH
;
A
#
# COMPACT_ATOMS: atom_id res chain seq x y z
N GLN A 1 8.77 -9.34 8.19
CA GLN A 1 9.34 -8.29 9.04
C GLN A 1 10.59 -7.70 8.40
N LEU A 2 10.67 -6.36 8.31
CA LEU A 2 11.79 -5.65 7.70
C LEU A 2 13.03 -5.75 8.59
N ARG A 3 14.17 -6.10 8.00
CA ARG A 3 15.45 -6.20 8.71
C ARG A 3 16.18 -4.86 8.83
N TRP A 4 15.93 -3.94 7.88
CA TRP A 4 16.55 -2.63 7.79
C TRP A 4 15.51 -1.55 7.65
N PRO A 5 15.82 -0.30 7.97
CA PRO A 5 14.98 0.83 7.63
C PRO A 5 14.71 0.82 6.12
N THR A 6 13.48 1.10 5.74
CA THR A 6 13.00 0.87 4.38
C THR A 6 12.13 2.03 3.93
N ARG A 7 12.36 2.53 2.73
CA ARG A 7 11.45 3.40 2.01
C ARG A 7 10.65 2.56 1.02
N LEU A 8 9.32 2.66 1.08
CA LEU A 8 8.41 2.01 0.15
C LEU A 8 8.20 2.91 -1.06
N GLU A 9 8.52 2.43 -2.27
CA GLU A 9 8.48 3.25 -3.48
C GLU A 9 7.14 3.19 -4.21
N ASN A 10 6.51 2.02 -4.20
CA ASN A 10 5.24 1.80 -4.88
C ASN A 10 4.39 0.73 -4.21
N PHE A 11 3.16 0.61 -4.70
CA PHE A 11 2.26 -0.48 -4.39
C PHE A 11 1.50 -0.86 -5.66
N GLN A 12 1.67 -2.10 -6.13
CA GLN A 12 0.93 -2.65 -7.25
C GLN A 12 0.16 -3.89 -6.80
N PRO A 13 -1.15 -3.76 -6.53
CA PRO A 13 -1.99 -4.92 -6.25
C PRO A 13 -2.14 -5.81 -7.49
N HIS A 14 -2.07 -7.12 -7.27
CA HIS A 14 -2.32 -8.13 -8.29
C HIS A 14 -3.26 -9.18 -7.74
N MET A 15 -4.43 -9.30 -8.35
CA MET A 15 -5.44 -10.32 -8.10
C MET A 15 -6.04 -10.77 -9.43
N HIS A 16 -6.73 -11.90 -9.41
CA HIS A 16 -7.47 -12.39 -10.56
C HIS A 16 -8.93 -11.90 -10.55
N MET A 17 -9.79 -12.51 -11.38
CA MET A 17 -11.14 -12.03 -11.74
C MET A 17 -12.05 -11.70 -10.55
N ARG A 18 -11.86 -12.37 -9.40
CA ARG A 18 -12.70 -12.17 -8.20
C ARG A 18 -12.15 -11.14 -7.23
N GLY A 19 -10.94 -10.62 -7.48
CA GLY A 19 -10.34 -9.59 -6.64
C GLY A 19 -11.17 -8.30 -6.63
N LYS A 20 -11.33 -7.70 -5.45
CA LYS A 20 -12.08 -6.46 -5.25
C LYS A 20 -11.30 -5.38 -4.55
N ILE A 21 -10.61 -5.74 -3.47
CA ILE A 21 -9.91 -4.79 -2.61
C ILE A 21 -8.56 -5.38 -2.26
N MET A 22 -7.53 -4.56 -2.24
CA MET A 22 -6.26 -4.91 -1.62
C MET A 22 -5.72 -3.75 -0.78
N MET A 23 -5.18 -4.08 0.38
CA MET A 23 -4.64 -3.14 1.34
C MET A 23 -3.26 -3.59 1.81
N ILE A 24 -2.36 -2.65 1.99
CA ILE A 24 -1.08 -2.86 2.66
C ILE A 24 -1.01 -2.00 3.92
N GLU A 25 -0.66 -2.63 5.04
CA GLU A 25 -0.51 -2.01 6.35
C GLU A 25 0.90 -2.23 6.89
N ALA A 26 1.37 -1.27 7.68
CA ALA A 26 2.56 -1.42 8.50
C ALA A 26 2.16 -1.59 9.97
N ILE A 27 2.76 -2.58 10.64
CA ILE A 27 2.79 -2.67 12.09
C ILE A 27 4.20 -2.31 12.54
N TYR A 28 4.32 -1.18 13.22
CA TYR A 28 5.58 -0.65 13.71
C TYR A 28 6.09 -1.40 14.94
N PRO A 29 7.40 -1.32 15.26
CA PRO A 29 7.97 -2.00 16.43
C PRO A 29 7.32 -1.61 17.76
N ASN A 30 6.73 -0.41 17.85
CA ASN A 30 6.01 0.08 19.02
C ASN A 30 4.53 -0.40 19.11
N GLY A 31 4.10 -1.26 18.18
CA GLY A 31 2.73 -1.79 18.12
C GLY A 31 1.71 -0.88 17.41
N ARG A 32 2.07 0.33 16.99
CA ARG A 32 1.19 1.19 16.18
C ARG A 32 0.98 0.54 14.80
N SER A 33 -0.23 0.58 14.30
CA SER A 33 -0.54 0.18 12.93
C SER A 33 -0.94 1.39 12.08
N GLU A 34 -0.68 1.29 10.78
CA GLU A 34 -1.00 2.32 9.80
C GLU A 34 -1.29 1.70 8.44
N VAL A 35 -2.40 2.09 7.80
CA VAL A 35 -2.68 1.73 6.42
C VAL A 35 -1.81 2.59 5.50
N LEU A 36 -0.93 1.96 4.74
CA LEU A 36 -0.02 2.64 3.81
C LEU A 36 -0.70 2.91 2.47
N SER A 37 -1.45 1.92 1.96
CA SER A 37 -2.25 2.05 0.74
C SER A 37 -3.43 1.10 0.75
N ARG A 38 -4.53 1.52 0.11
CA ARG A 38 -5.71 0.70 -0.09
C ARG A 38 -6.32 1.00 -1.47
N VAL A 39 -6.62 -0.04 -2.21
CA VAL A 39 -7.32 0.01 -3.50
C VAL A 39 -8.67 -0.66 -3.34
N ASP A 40 -9.76 0.13 -3.31
CA ASP A 40 -11.13 -0.35 -3.04
C ASP A 40 -11.88 -0.81 -4.29
N ASN A 41 -11.40 -0.43 -5.46
CA ASN A 41 -12.04 -0.78 -6.75
C ASN A 41 -10.99 -1.39 -7.69
N PHE A 42 -10.44 -2.54 -7.27
CA PHE A 42 -9.47 -3.27 -8.08
C PHE A 42 -10.11 -3.76 -9.39
N GLN A 43 -9.39 -3.56 -10.49
CA GLN A 43 -9.78 -4.04 -11.82
C GLN A 43 -8.80 -5.12 -12.26
N TRP A 44 -9.25 -6.36 -12.33
CA TRP A 44 -8.40 -7.50 -12.63
C TRP A 44 -7.71 -7.43 -14.00
N ASN A 45 -8.28 -6.71 -14.96
CA ASN A 45 -7.74 -6.51 -16.31
C ASN A 45 -6.95 -5.21 -16.46
N TRP A 46 -6.74 -4.46 -15.38
CA TRP A 46 -6.01 -3.18 -15.36
C TRP A 46 -5.16 -3.05 -14.10
N HIS A 47 -3.98 -3.65 -14.11
CA HIS A 47 -3.07 -3.63 -12.97
C HIS A 47 -2.30 -2.30 -12.89
N VAL A 48 -2.76 -1.40 -12.05
CA VAL A 48 -2.14 -0.09 -11.84
C VAL A 48 -1.01 -0.20 -10.83
N ASN A 49 0.16 0.36 -11.15
CA ASN A 49 1.24 0.57 -10.21
C ASN A 49 1.12 1.98 -9.61
N TYR A 50 0.84 2.06 -8.31
CA TYR A 50 0.71 3.32 -7.56
C TYR A 50 2.07 3.71 -7.00
N ILE A 51 2.72 4.69 -7.64
CA ILE A 51 4.04 5.18 -7.22
C ILE A 51 3.83 6.30 -6.21
N TYR A 52 4.50 6.20 -5.06
CA TYR A 52 4.46 7.26 -4.05
C TYR A 52 5.27 8.47 -4.51
N ALA A 53 4.74 9.67 -4.26
CA ALA A 53 5.54 10.88 -4.41
C ALA A 53 6.68 10.88 -3.38
N ASP A 54 7.84 11.45 -3.73
CA ASP A 54 9.04 11.40 -2.89
C ASP A 54 8.83 11.82 -1.43
N HIS A 55 8.03 12.86 -1.22
CA HIS A 55 7.76 13.39 0.12
C HIS A 55 6.72 12.56 0.89
N ALA A 56 5.97 11.68 0.22
CA ALA A 56 4.88 10.88 0.78
C ALA A 56 5.21 9.37 0.85
N ALA A 57 6.31 8.93 0.23
CA ALA A 57 6.72 7.54 0.26
C ALA A 57 6.92 7.06 1.71
N PRO A 58 6.25 5.97 2.16
CA PRO A 58 6.36 5.53 3.55
C PRO A 58 7.82 5.24 3.95
N LEU A 59 8.23 5.81 5.10
CA LEU A 59 9.51 5.51 5.75
C LEU A 59 9.24 4.59 6.94
N LEU A 60 9.78 3.39 6.86
CA LEU A 60 9.50 2.31 7.78
C LEU A 60 10.78 1.93 8.54
N PRO A 61 10.80 2.02 9.88
CA PRO A 61 11.97 1.62 10.66
C PRO A 61 12.19 0.11 10.58
N ALA A 62 13.40 -0.32 10.86
CA ALA A 62 13.71 -1.74 11.05
C ALA A 62 12.75 -2.36 12.09
N GLY A 63 12.39 -3.63 11.90
CA GLY A 63 11.44 -4.32 12.76
C GLY A 63 9.96 -4.11 12.39
N THR A 64 9.63 -3.25 11.42
CA THR A 64 8.27 -3.10 10.91
C THR A 64 7.80 -4.38 10.22
N THR A 65 6.55 -4.78 10.46
CA THR A 65 5.89 -5.88 9.74
C THR A 65 4.92 -5.30 8.72
N LEU A 66 5.05 -5.70 7.45
CA LEU A 66 4.06 -5.39 6.42
C LEU A 66 3.03 -6.50 6.36
N ILE A 67 1.76 -6.12 6.34
CA ILE A 67 0.60 -7.02 6.17
C ILE A 67 -0.13 -6.63 4.91
N VAL A 68 -0.41 -7.61 4.07
CA VAL A 68 -1.25 -7.46 2.89
C VAL A 68 -2.56 -8.18 3.13
N THR A 69 -3.66 -7.47 2.95
CA THR A 69 -5.01 -8.04 3.03
C THR A 69 -5.70 -7.88 1.68
N ALA A 70 -6.28 -8.96 1.18
CA ALA A 70 -7.02 -8.98 -0.07
C ALA A 70 -8.45 -9.49 0.16
N TRP A 71 -9.40 -8.90 -0.55
CA TRP A 71 -10.81 -9.31 -0.55
C TRP A 71 -11.20 -9.79 -1.94
N HIS A 72 -11.86 -10.93 -1.98
CA HIS A 72 -12.40 -11.52 -3.19
C HIS A 72 -13.92 -11.62 -3.10
N ASP A 73 -14.58 -11.52 -4.23
CA ASP A 73 -16.04 -11.66 -4.35
C ASP A 73 -16.38 -12.83 -5.28
N ASN A 74 -16.77 -13.97 -4.68
CA ASN A 74 -17.21 -15.15 -5.40
C ASN A 74 -18.76 -15.24 -5.50
N THR A 75 -19.46 -14.12 -5.37
CA THR A 75 -20.92 -14.11 -5.49
C THR A 75 -21.37 -14.06 -6.95
N LYS A 76 -22.66 -14.37 -7.16
CA LYS A 76 -23.32 -14.23 -8.46
C LYS A 76 -23.39 -12.78 -8.96
N ASP A 77 -23.28 -11.82 -8.03
CA ASP A 77 -23.38 -10.38 -8.34
C ASP A 77 -22.05 -9.80 -8.87
N ASN A 78 -20.97 -10.58 -8.82
CA ASN A 78 -19.71 -10.21 -9.45
C ASN A 78 -19.71 -10.54 -10.94
N PRO A 79 -19.77 -9.54 -11.85
CA PRO A 79 -19.87 -9.78 -13.30
C PRO A 79 -18.61 -10.45 -13.88
N ASN A 80 -17.48 -10.41 -13.15
CA ASN A 80 -16.23 -11.03 -13.57
C ASN A 80 -16.07 -12.47 -13.06
N ASN A 81 -17.00 -12.95 -12.22
CA ASN A 81 -16.96 -14.31 -11.71
C ASN A 81 -17.52 -15.28 -12.76
N PRO A 82 -16.72 -16.21 -13.31
CA PRO A 82 -17.21 -17.11 -14.36
C PRO A 82 -18.20 -18.17 -13.84
N ASP A 83 -18.10 -18.55 -12.56
CA ASP A 83 -19.00 -19.53 -11.94
C ASP A 83 -18.98 -19.39 -10.41
N TYR A 84 -20.05 -18.83 -9.86
CA TYR A 84 -20.21 -18.62 -8.42
C TYR A 84 -20.55 -19.90 -7.64
N THR A 85 -20.87 -20.99 -8.33
CA THR A 85 -21.20 -22.28 -7.70
C THR A 85 -19.98 -23.12 -7.40
N GLN A 86 -18.82 -22.75 -7.95
CA GLN A 86 -17.58 -23.50 -7.80
C GLN A 86 -16.82 -23.08 -6.57
N TRP A 87 -16.23 -24.06 -5.90
CA TRP A 87 -15.16 -23.82 -4.93
C TRP A 87 -13.88 -23.48 -5.68
N ILE A 88 -13.25 -22.36 -5.30
CA ILE A 88 -12.04 -21.86 -5.96
C ILE A 88 -10.86 -21.92 -5.00
N GLY A 89 -9.78 -22.52 -5.46
CA GLY A 89 -8.49 -22.53 -4.77
C GLY A 89 -7.50 -21.55 -5.39
N TRP A 90 -6.36 -21.39 -4.73
CA TRP A 90 -5.24 -20.65 -5.26
C TRP A 90 -4.68 -21.32 -6.51
N GLY A 91 -4.27 -20.51 -7.50
CA GLY A 91 -3.62 -20.99 -8.72
C GLY A 91 -3.20 -19.85 -9.67
N ASP A 92 -2.48 -20.24 -10.72
CA ASP A 92 -1.88 -19.31 -11.67
C ASP A 92 -2.84 -18.86 -12.80
N ARG A 93 -3.94 -19.60 -12.99
CA ARG A 93 -4.90 -19.24 -14.05
C ARG A 93 -5.74 -18.05 -13.61
N THR A 94 -6.12 -17.21 -14.54
CA THR A 94 -6.98 -16.02 -14.28
C THR A 94 -8.30 -16.37 -13.57
N VAL A 95 -8.79 -17.60 -13.75
CA VAL A 95 -10.01 -18.10 -13.09
C VAL A 95 -9.77 -18.65 -11.68
N ASP A 96 -8.51 -18.88 -11.28
CA ASP A 96 -8.14 -19.27 -9.92
C ASP A 96 -8.05 -18.03 -9.03
N GLU A 97 -7.91 -18.21 -7.70
CA GLU A 97 -7.63 -17.12 -6.77
C GLU A 97 -6.14 -16.81 -6.73
N MET A 98 -5.80 -15.51 -6.70
CA MET A 98 -4.45 -15.03 -6.47
C MET A 98 -4.50 -13.66 -5.78
N ALA A 99 -3.57 -13.40 -4.87
CA ALA A 99 -3.37 -12.10 -4.25
C ALA A 99 -1.88 -11.85 -4.01
N HIS A 100 -1.30 -10.95 -4.78
CA HIS A 100 0.08 -10.50 -4.63
C HIS A 100 0.12 -8.99 -4.51
N ALA A 101 0.92 -8.49 -3.58
CA ALA A 101 1.29 -7.07 -3.51
C ALA A 101 2.72 -6.95 -4.04
N TRP A 102 2.88 -6.41 -5.23
CA TRP A 102 4.18 -6.05 -5.76
C TRP A 102 4.59 -4.70 -5.19
N ILE A 103 5.75 -4.65 -4.56
CA ILE A 103 6.31 -3.46 -3.95
C ILE A 103 7.79 -3.35 -4.30
N ASP A 104 8.22 -2.15 -4.67
CA ASP A 104 9.63 -1.81 -4.73
C ASP A 104 10.02 -1.09 -3.45
N VAL A 105 11.21 -1.38 -2.95
CA VAL A 105 11.72 -0.81 -1.70
C VAL A 105 13.16 -0.36 -1.86
N THR A 106 13.49 0.72 -1.18
CA THR A 106 14.88 1.16 -0.97
C THR A 106 15.25 0.89 0.49
N TYR A 107 16.26 0.06 0.71
CA TYR A 107 16.83 -0.12 2.04
C TYR A 107 17.76 1.04 2.37
N LEU A 108 17.61 1.56 3.57
CA LEU A 108 18.37 2.69 4.08
C LEU A 108 19.31 2.26 5.20
N SER A 109 20.42 2.99 5.37
CA SER A 109 21.15 2.95 6.62
C SER A 109 20.33 3.62 7.74
N GLU A 110 20.63 3.36 9.00
CA GLU A 110 19.99 4.08 10.13
C GLU A 110 20.22 5.59 10.01
N GLU A 111 21.42 6.02 9.63
CA GLU A 111 21.77 7.43 9.44
C GLU A 111 20.93 8.09 8.33
N ASP A 112 20.81 7.46 7.16
CA ASP A 112 20.02 7.98 6.05
C ASP A 112 18.53 8.02 6.40
N TYR A 113 18.04 7.02 7.13
CA TYR A 113 16.66 6.97 7.59
C TYR A 113 16.35 8.14 8.54
N GLU A 114 17.18 8.33 9.57
CA GLU A 114 17.01 9.43 10.53
C GLU A 114 17.10 10.80 9.84
N ALA A 115 18.06 10.97 8.92
CA ALA A 115 18.20 12.20 8.15
C ALA A 115 16.96 12.49 7.29
N GLU A 116 16.40 11.48 6.65
CA GLU A 116 15.21 11.63 5.82
C GLU A 116 13.95 11.93 6.66
N VAL A 117 13.80 11.30 7.82
CA VAL A 117 12.71 11.60 8.77
C VAL A 117 12.82 13.06 9.23
N ALA A 118 14.01 13.50 9.67
CA ALA A 118 14.23 14.86 10.12
C ALA A 118 13.94 15.90 9.00
N ARG A 119 14.37 15.62 7.78
CA ARG A 119 14.11 16.45 6.61
C ARG A 119 12.60 16.62 6.37
N ARG A 120 11.83 15.54 6.42
CA ARG A 120 10.38 15.57 6.20
C ARG A 120 9.64 16.30 7.32
N ASP A 121 10.07 16.14 8.55
CA ASP A 121 9.46 16.85 9.69
C ASP A 121 9.73 18.36 9.61
N ALA A 122 10.92 18.78 9.19
CA ALA A 122 11.23 20.17 8.93
C ALA A 122 10.35 20.77 7.81
N MET A 123 10.11 20.02 6.73
CA MET A 123 9.22 20.45 5.64
C MET A 123 7.77 20.62 6.11
N LYS A 124 7.25 19.70 6.92
CA LYS A 124 5.90 19.79 7.48
C LYS A 124 5.75 21.01 8.40
N ALA A 125 6.75 21.27 9.24
CA ALA A 125 6.76 22.44 10.12
C ALA A 125 6.74 23.76 9.35
N GLN A 126 7.48 23.87 8.25
CA GLN A 126 7.46 25.05 7.38
C GLN A 126 6.10 25.27 6.69
N GLN A 127 5.44 24.19 6.25
CA GLN A 127 4.11 24.28 5.63
C GLN A 127 3.03 24.71 6.63
N SER A 128 3.14 24.30 7.90
CA SER A 128 2.18 24.66 8.96
C SER A 128 2.36 26.09 9.48
N SER A 129 3.54 26.71 9.27
CA SER A 129 3.86 28.08 9.70
C SER A 129 3.65 29.15 8.63
N GLY A 130 3.19 28.79 7.42
CA GLY A 130 2.85 29.73 6.37
C GLY A 130 1.65 30.62 6.78
N PRO A 131 1.59 31.91 6.37
CA PRO A 131 0.55 32.83 6.79
C PRO A 131 -0.81 32.33 6.29
N SER A 132 -1.76 32.22 7.21
CA SER A 132 -3.18 32.07 6.89
C SER A 132 -3.61 33.36 6.16
N GLY A 133 -3.60 33.30 4.82
CA GLY A 133 -4.12 34.40 4.00
C GLY A 133 -5.59 34.59 4.33
N SER A 134 -5.92 35.64 5.06
CA SER A 134 -7.30 36.13 5.21
C SER A 134 -7.88 36.38 3.83
N PRO A 135 -9.06 35.91 3.50
CA PRO A 135 -9.79 36.42 2.36
C PRO A 135 -10.34 37.80 2.74
N ASN A 136 -9.69 38.86 2.27
CA ASN A 136 -10.30 40.17 2.26
C ASN A 136 -11.23 40.26 1.03
N HIS A 137 -12.50 40.44 1.34
CA HIS A 137 -13.61 41.03 0.59
C HIS A 137 -13.94 40.52 -0.81
#